data_638b678ca8890234401d1ee194b36851
#
_entry.id   638b678ca8890234401d1ee194b36851
#
_cell.length_a   1.000
_cell.length_b   1.000
_cell.length_c   1.000
_cell.angle_alpha   90.00
_cell.angle_beta   90.00
_cell.angle_gamma   90.00
#
_symmetry.space_group_name_H-M   'P 1'
#
loop_
_entity.id
_entity.type
_entity.pdbx_description
1 polymer ?
#
loop_
_entity_poly.entity_id
_entity_poly.type
_entity_poly.pdbx_seq_one_letter_code
_entity_poly.pdbx_strand_id
1 'polypeptide(L)'
;MNKDTNWLGRVLELDIEKVAHGGIFVARHDGRVVFVSHVLPGEKVLAMVYEDRGGAFCRAEPQEILVASPDRVEHVWDQAGVGGAGGAEFGHIKLSRQRELKADVLEEALQRMAGIDRRVEVEAVEGDNENNGLGYRTRVQLHVNEFGDAGPYMERSHDVVLVRDLPLAVEEIREAGIHSKNWSGVKKIDISASNTGQLQWKVDDKLKGDERLVERAAGRTFRISGGGFWQVHRKAADLLAKTVLDMIDEAGFNKNANNLDLYGGVGLFASALATRFGNETRVTTVEA
;
A
#
# COMPACT_ATOMS: atom_id res chain seq x y z
N MET A 1 33.53 -20.77 -12.69
CA MET A 1 32.16 -20.23 -12.64
C MET A 1 31.60 -20.32 -14.04
N ASN A 2 30.59 -21.15 -14.25
CA ASN A 2 30.01 -21.45 -15.55
C ASN A 2 29.36 -20.20 -16.15
N LYS A 3 29.72 -19.86 -17.40
CA LYS A 3 29.20 -18.69 -18.13
C LYS A 3 27.72 -18.81 -18.56
N ASP A 4 27.03 -19.90 -18.20
CA ASP A 4 25.65 -20.22 -18.62
C ASP A 4 24.56 -19.90 -17.58
N THR A 5 24.87 -19.16 -16.52
CA THR A 5 23.94 -18.91 -15.42
C THR A 5 23.12 -17.62 -15.56
N ASN A 6 23.31 -16.84 -16.61
CA ASN A 6 22.49 -15.65 -16.87
C ASN A 6 21.27 -16.01 -17.72
N TRP A 7 20.07 -15.81 -17.15
CA TRP A 7 18.81 -16.12 -17.81
C TRP A 7 18.09 -14.90 -18.39
N LEU A 8 18.76 -13.73 -18.40
CA LEU A 8 18.16 -12.51 -18.95
C LEU A 8 17.57 -12.75 -20.35
N GLY A 9 16.30 -12.39 -20.55
CA GLY A 9 15.54 -12.59 -21.77
C GLY A 9 15.03 -14.01 -22.02
N ARG A 10 15.35 -14.99 -21.17
CA ARG A 10 14.76 -16.34 -21.28
C ARG A 10 13.32 -16.34 -20.80
N VAL A 11 12.50 -17.15 -21.47
CA VAL A 11 11.16 -17.48 -21.02
C VAL A 11 11.22 -18.84 -20.30
N LEU A 12 10.75 -18.85 -19.08
CA LEU A 12 10.75 -20.01 -18.18
C LEU A 12 9.32 -20.47 -17.91
N GLU A 13 9.09 -21.76 -17.93
CA GLU A 13 7.86 -22.35 -17.38
C GLU A 13 8.05 -22.49 -15.86
N LEU A 14 7.16 -21.90 -15.07
CA LEU A 14 7.28 -21.79 -13.63
C LEU A 14 6.00 -22.21 -12.93
N ASP A 15 6.14 -22.99 -11.87
CA ASP A 15 5.09 -23.23 -10.88
C ASP A 15 5.27 -22.23 -9.74
N ILE A 16 4.24 -21.43 -9.44
CA ILE A 16 4.30 -20.39 -8.42
C ILE A 16 4.01 -21.00 -7.05
N GLU A 17 5.00 -20.89 -6.13
CA GLU A 17 4.97 -21.57 -4.84
C GLU A 17 4.28 -20.76 -3.76
N LYS A 18 4.71 -19.50 -3.56
CA LYS A 18 4.27 -18.66 -2.45
C LYS A 18 4.44 -17.18 -2.72
N VAL A 19 3.80 -16.36 -1.87
CA VAL A 19 4.05 -14.92 -1.81
C VAL A 19 5.34 -14.62 -1.03
N ALA A 20 5.99 -13.51 -1.36
CA ALA A 20 7.09 -12.94 -0.60
C ALA A 20 6.77 -11.49 -0.19
N HIS A 21 7.61 -10.93 0.68
CA HIS A 21 7.50 -9.54 1.10
C HIS A 21 7.51 -8.59 -0.11
N GLY A 22 6.68 -7.54 -0.07
CA GLY A 22 6.56 -6.55 -1.14
C GLY A 22 5.62 -6.94 -2.27
N GLY A 23 4.78 -7.99 -2.10
CA GLY A 23 3.77 -8.36 -3.09
C GLY A 23 4.31 -9.08 -4.32
N ILE A 24 5.51 -9.64 -4.23
CA ILE A 24 6.12 -10.46 -5.27
C ILE A 24 5.96 -11.95 -4.92
N PHE A 25 6.01 -12.82 -5.92
CA PHE A 25 5.82 -14.25 -5.75
C PHE A 25 7.08 -15.04 -6.05
N VAL A 26 7.18 -16.21 -5.49
CA VAL A 26 8.36 -17.08 -5.58
C VAL A 26 8.05 -18.31 -6.40
N ALA A 27 8.92 -18.60 -7.35
CA ALA A 27 9.06 -19.87 -8.04
C ALA A 27 10.50 -20.37 -7.93
N ARG A 28 10.74 -21.63 -8.30
CA ARG A 28 12.07 -22.20 -8.43
C ARG A 28 12.27 -22.81 -9.80
N HIS A 29 13.44 -22.59 -10.37
CA HIS A 29 13.85 -23.19 -11.63
C HIS A 29 15.33 -23.54 -11.56
N ASP A 30 15.69 -24.78 -11.89
CA ASP A 30 17.07 -25.30 -11.84
C ASP A 30 17.84 -24.92 -10.55
N GLY A 31 17.16 -25.00 -9.39
CA GLY A 31 17.73 -24.72 -8.08
C GLY A 31 17.88 -23.24 -7.72
N ARG A 32 17.52 -22.32 -8.62
CA ARG A 32 17.51 -20.87 -8.35
C ARG A 32 16.11 -20.37 -8.02
N VAL A 33 16.05 -19.31 -7.23
CA VAL A 33 14.82 -18.59 -6.94
C VAL A 33 14.49 -17.65 -8.10
N VAL A 34 13.23 -17.67 -8.53
CA VAL A 34 12.69 -16.72 -9.50
C VAL A 34 11.59 -15.90 -8.81
N PHE A 35 11.80 -14.60 -8.71
CA PHE A 35 10.76 -13.69 -8.23
C PHE A 35 9.89 -13.25 -9.39
N VAL A 36 8.58 -13.49 -9.29
CA VAL A 36 7.61 -13.20 -10.35
C VAL A 36 6.54 -12.24 -9.82
N SER A 37 6.25 -11.17 -10.54
CA SER A 37 5.13 -10.25 -10.23
C SER A 37 3.85 -10.68 -10.94
N HIS A 38 2.70 -10.15 -10.52
CA HIS A 38 1.39 -10.34 -11.17
C HIS A 38 0.92 -11.79 -11.37
N VAL A 39 1.35 -12.67 -10.47
CA VAL A 39 0.96 -14.10 -10.44
C VAL A 39 0.39 -14.46 -9.07
N LEU A 40 -0.08 -15.73 -8.89
CA LEU A 40 -0.55 -16.26 -7.60
C LEU A 40 0.05 -17.62 -7.31
N PRO A 41 0.16 -18.01 -6.04
CA PRO A 41 0.52 -19.37 -5.66
C PRO A 41 -0.43 -20.40 -6.26
N GLY A 42 0.12 -21.50 -6.77
CA GLY A 42 -0.60 -22.55 -7.46
C GLY A 42 -0.83 -22.32 -8.96
N GLU A 43 -0.42 -21.18 -9.49
CA GLU A 43 -0.43 -20.95 -10.94
C GLU A 43 0.78 -21.59 -11.62
N LYS A 44 0.59 -21.97 -12.87
CA LYS A 44 1.64 -22.33 -13.82
C LYS A 44 1.71 -21.26 -14.89
N VAL A 45 2.90 -20.70 -15.12
CA VAL A 45 3.07 -19.54 -16.00
C VAL A 45 4.27 -19.69 -16.92
N LEU A 46 4.22 -19.04 -18.10
CA LEU A 46 5.42 -18.68 -18.85
C LEU A 46 5.84 -17.29 -18.43
N ALA A 47 7.05 -17.14 -17.91
CA ALA A 47 7.56 -15.86 -17.44
C ALA A 47 8.90 -15.51 -18.06
N MET A 48 9.06 -14.29 -18.52
CA MET A 48 10.29 -13.77 -19.12
C MET A 48 11.16 -13.16 -18.02
N VAL A 49 12.41 -13.58 -17.95
CA VAL A 49 13.40 -13.02 -17.04
C VAL A 49 13.84 -11.65 -17.53
N TYR A 50 13.52 -10.60 -16.78
CA TYR A 50 13.90 -9.21 -17.10
C TYR A 50 15.09 -8.68 -16.29
N GLU A 51 15.44 -9.33 -15.18
CA GLU A 51 16.62 -8.98 -14.37
C GLU A 51 17.32 -10.25 -13.89
N ASP A 52 18.59 -10.41 -14.26
CA ASP A 52 19.46 -11.46 -13.77
C ASP A 52 20.90 -10.96 -13.65
N ARG A 53 21.44 -10.97 -12.44
CA ARG A 53 22.82 -10.58 -12.14
C ARG A 53 23.73 -11.79 -11.92
N GLY A 54 23.28 -12.98 -12.30
CA GLY A 54 24.04 -14.25 -12.15
C GLY A 54 24.15 -14.76 -10.71
N GLY A 55 23.32 -14.29 -9.78
CA GLY A 55 23.30 -14.69 -8.38
C GLY A 55 22.34 -15.82 -8.06
N ALA A 56 21.96 -15.96 -6.77
CA ALA A 56 21.05 -16.97 -6.27
C ALA A 56 19.59 -16.78 -6.72
N PHE A 57 19.24 -15.65 -7.29
CA PHE A 57 17.89 -15.36 -7.77
C PHE A 57 17.91 -14.53 -9.06
N CYS A 58 16.79 -14.53 -9.75
CA CYS A 58 16.46 -13.60 -10.83
C CYS A 58 15.01 -13.08 -10.68
N ARG A 59 14.62 -12.14 -11.54
CA ARG A 59 13.27 -11.58 -11.57
C ARG A 59 12.66 -11.80 -12.95
N ALA A 60 11.39 -12.15 -12.95
CA ALA A 60 10.64 -12.41 -14.17
C ALA A 60 9.24 -11.78 -14.10
N GLU A 61 8.63 -11.59 -15.25
CA GLU A 61 7.25 -11.15 -15.40
C GLU A 61 6.48 -12.14 -16.28
N PRO A 62 5.19 -12.42 -15.98
CA PRO A 62 4.42 -13.38 -16.74
C PRO A 62 4.14 -12.85 -18.15
N GLN A 63 4.34 -13.75 -19.12
CA GLN A 63 3.91 -13.55 -20.52
C GLN A 63 2.58 -14.25 -20.77
N GLU A 64 2.38 -15.40 -20.11
CA GLU A 64 1.18 -16.22 -20.25
C GLU A 64 0.89 -16.97 -18.96
N ILE A 65 -0.38 -17.06 -18.59
CA ILE A 65 -0.87 -17.89 -17.49
C ILE A 65 -1.38 -19.21 -18.09
N LEU A 66 -0.61 -20.29 -17.93
CA LEU A 66 -0.94 -21.62 -18.46
C LEU A 66 -2.04 -22.29 -17.64
N VAL A 67 -1.95 -22.17 -16.32
CA VAL A 67 -2.95 -22.69 -15.37
C VAL A 67 -3.22 -21.57 -14.37
N ALA A 68 -4.42 -21.03 -14.40
CA ALA A 68 -4.83 -19.93 -13.53
C ALA A 68 -5.28 -20.46 -12.16
N SER A 69 -4.98 -19.71 -11.10
CA SER A 69 -5.57 -19.89 -9.78
C SER A 69 -7.08 -19.59 -9.80
N PRO A 70 -7.92 -20.32 -9.04
CA PRO A 70 -9.33 -19.97 -8.85
C PRO A 70 -9.52 -18.59 -8.19
N ASP A 71 -8.48 -18.01 -7.59
CA ASP A 71 -8.49 -16.71 -6.96
C ASP A 71 -7.99 -15.57 -7.85
N ARG A 72 -7.62 -15.88 -9.10
CA ARG A 72 -7.34 -14.86 -10.12
C ARG A 72 -8.65 -14.23 -10.58
N VAL A 73 -8.64 -12.91 -10.67
CA VAL A 73 -9.72 -12.10 -11.24
C VAL A 73 -9.16 -11.16 -12.29
N GLU A 74 -10.05 -10.53 -13.07
CA GLU A 74 -9.66 -9.40 -13.89
C GLU A 74 -9.08 -8.28 -13.01
N HIS A 75 -8.02 -7.64 -13.48
CA HIS A 75 -7.33 -6.63 -12.68
C HIS A 75 -8.27 -5.45 -12.40
N VAL A 76 -8.45 -5.09 -11.12
CA VAL A 76 -9.39 -4.02 -10.68
C VAL A 76 -9.03 -2.63 -11.23
N TRP A 77 -7.82 -2.47 -11.72
CA TRP A 77 -7.32 -1.29 -12.42
C TRP A 77 -6.58 -1.74 -13.69
N ASP A 78 -7.25 -1.72 -14.81
CA ASP A 78 -6.76 -2.24 -16.09
C ASP A 78 -5.41 -1.65 -16.54
N GLN A 79 -5.10 -0.43 -16.10
CA GLN A 79 -3.87 0.28 -16.42
C GLN A 79 -2.72 0.02 -15.43
N ALA A 80 -2.93 -0.86 -14.43
CA ALA A 80 -1.93 -1.22 -13.42
C ALA A 80 -1.48 -2.70 -13.46
N GLY A 81 -1.73 -3.38 -14.57
CA GLY A 81 -1.21 -4.72 -14.83
C GLY A 81 0.29 -4.73 -15.15
N VAL A 82 0.76 -5.83 -15.74
CA VAL A 82 2.16 -5.99 -16.16
C VAL A 82 2.60 -4.81 -17.05
N GLY A 83 3.68 -4.13 -16.64
CA GLY A 83 4.16 -2.94 -17.35
C GLY A 83 3.27 -1.70 -17.21
N GLY A 84 2.30 -1.72 -16.31
CA GLY A 84 1.39 -0.62 -16.02
C GLY A 84 1.75 0.19 -14.80
N ALA A 85 0.77 0.94 -14.30
CA ALA A 85 0.90 1.79 -13.12
C ALA A 85 1.21 0.98 -11.87
N GLY A 86 2.19 1.41 -11.08
CA GLY A 86 2.50 0.83 -9.78
C GLY A 86 1.46 1.17 -8.71
N GLY A 87 1.46 0.41 -7.61
CA GLY A 87 0.62 0.65 -6.43
C GLY A 87 -0.66 -0.18 -6.38
N ALA A 88 -0.85 -1.14 -7.30
CA ALA A 88 -1.97 -2.07 -7.31
C ALA A 88 -1.53 -3.51 -7.60
N GLU A 89 -0.41 -3.93 -7.06
CA GLU A 89 0.29 -5.20 -7.35
C GLU A 89 -0.60 -6.43 -7.13
N PHE A 90 -1.62 -6.34 -6.27
CA PHE A 90 -2.58 -7.40 -5.99
C PHE A 90 -3.93 -7.22 -6.70
N GLY A 91 -4.05 -6.27 -7.62
CA GLY A 91 -5.30 -5.95 -8.28
C GLY A 91 -5.93 -7.10 -9.10
N HIS A 92 -5.16 -8.11 -9.46
CA HIS A 92 -5.57 -9.32 -10.17
C HIS A 92 -6.00 -10.48 -9.24
N ILE A 93 -6.10 -10.25 -7.93
CA ILE A 93 -6.34 -11.26 -6.90
C ILE A 93 -7.65 -10.97 -6.19
N LYS A 94 -8.49 -11.97 -5.92
CA LYS A 94 -9.67 -11.82 -5.06
C LYS A 94 -9.31 -11.20 -3.72
N LEU A 95 -10.12 -10.26 -3.24
CA LEU A 95 -9.84 -9.48 -2.03
C LEU A 95 -9.65 -10.36 -0.76
N SER A 96 -10.42 -11.45 -0.63
CA SER A 96 -10.22 -12.43 0.45
C SER A 96 -8.82 -13.05 0.38
N ARG A 97 -8.40 -13.47 -0.82
CA ARG A 97 -7.08 -14.09 -1.01
C ARG A 97 -5.93 -13.09 -0.79
N GLN A 98 -6.11 -11.82 -1.12
CA GLN A 98 -5.13 -10.77 -0.81
C GLN A 98 -4.83 -10.71 0.69
N ARG A 99 -5.87 -10.84 1.56
CA ARG A 99 -5.70 -10.83 3.02
C ARG A 99 -4.96 -12.05 3.53
N GLU A 100 -5.29 -13.23 3.00
CA GLU A 100 -4.56 -14.47 3.33
C GLU A 100 -3.08 -14.36 2.94
N LEU A 101 -2.78 -13.88 1.73
CA LEU A 101 -1.39 -13.68 1.30
C LEU A 101 -0.62 -12.68 2.17
N LYS A 102 -1.29 -11.64 2.67
CA LYS A 102 -0.68 -10.70 3.64
C LYS A 102 -0.44 -11.36 4.99
N ALA A 103 -1.35 -12.23 5.44
CA ALA A 103 -1.16 -13.04 6.65
C ALA A 103 0.03 -13.99 6.49
N ASP A 104 0.13 -14.71 5.36
CA ASP A 104 1.25 -15.61 5.04
C ASP A 104 2.61 -14.89 5.14
N VAL A 105 2.70 -13.66 4.60
CA VAL A 105 3.93 -12.84 4.67
C VAL A 105 4.29 -12.48 6.10
N LEU A 106 3.30 -12.09 6.92
CA LEU A 106 3.54 -11.71 8.31
C LEU A 106 3.90 -12.92 9.18
N GLU A 107 3.23 -14.05 8.98
CA GLU A 107 3.54 -15.32 9.65
C GLU A 107 4.97 -15.77 9.32
N GLU A 108 5.38 -15.76 8.05
CA GLU A 108 6.75 -16.07 7.64
C GLU A 108 7.77 -15.11 8.28
N ALA A 109 7.45 -13.82 8.34
CA ALA A 109 8.34 -12.83 8.96
C ALA A 109 8.50 -13.07 10.47
N LEU A 110 7.40 -13.35 11.19
CA LEU A 110 7.43 -13.69 12.62
C LEU A 110 8.26 -14.95 12.89
N GLN A 111 8.06 -15.98 12.08
CA GLN A 111 8.80 -17.24 12.22
C GLN A 111 10.29 -17.05 11.94
N ARG A 112 10.65 -16.38 10.84
CA ARG A 112 12.06 -16.25 10.41
C ARG A 112 12.85 -15.27 11.26
N MET A 113 12.25 -14.14 11.67
CA MET A 113 12.96 -13.06 12.37
C MET A 113 12.93 -13.23 13.88
N ALA A 114 11.84 -13.78 14.42
CA ALA A 114 11.63 -13.87 15.87
C ALA A 114 11.45 -15.29 16.40
N GLY A 115 11.39 -16.33 15.54
CA GLY A 115 11.12 -17.70 15.95
C GLY A 115 9.69 -17.90 16.50
N ILE A 116 8.78 -16.96 16.18
CA ILE A 116 7.40 -17.00 16.66
C ILE A 116 6.53 -17.73 15.63
N ASP A 117 6.00 -18.88 16.02
CA ASP A 117 4.99 -19.61 15.25
C ASP A 117 3.59 -19.18 15.71
N ARG A 118 2.96 -18.32 14.92
CA ARG A 118 1.65 -17.76 15.24
C ARG A 118 0.84 -17.53 13.97
N ARG A 119 -0.40 -18.02 14.00
CA ARG A 119 -1.39 -17.67 12.96
C ARG A 119 -1.83 -16.22 13.10
N VAL A 120 -1.92 -15.56 11.96
CA VAL A 120 -2.33 -14.15 11.83
C VAL A 120 -3.58 -14.08 10.97
N GLU A 121 -4.55 -13.31 11.40
CA GLU A 121 -5.72 -12.97 10.60
C GLU A 121 -5.61 -11.52 10.14
N VAL A 122 -5.80 -11.28 8.84
CA VAL A 122 -5.89 -9.94 8.27
C VAL A 122 -7.36 -9.63 7.99
N GLU A 123 -7.92 -8.76 8.80
CA GLU A 123 -9.33 -8.38 8.75
C GLU A 123 -9.62 -7.35 7.65
N ALA A 124 -10.88 -7.33 7.19
CA ALA A 124 -11.38 -6.27 6.33
C ALA A 124 -11.61 -4.98 7.13
N VAL A 125 -11.29 -3.85 6.56
CA VAL A 125 -11.80 -2.58 7.06
C VAL A 125 -13.25 -2.42 6.61
N GLU A 126 -14.07 -1.75 7.42
CA GLU A 126 -15.45 -1.45 7.09
C GLU A 126 -15.59 -0.75 5.73
N GLY A 127 -16.41 -1.30 4.85
CA GLY A 127 -16.63 -0.80 3.50
C GLY A 127 -15.73 -1.40 2.42
N ASP A 128 -14.63 -2.08 2.80
CA ASP A 128 -13.69 -2.64 1.81
C ASP A 128 -14.31 -3.74 0.94
N ASN A 129 -15.13 -4.59 1.54
CA ASN A 129 -15.74 -5.69 0.79
C ASN A 129 -16.79 -5.17 -0.19
N GLU A 130 -17.60 -4.20 0.23
CA GLU A 130 -18.65 -3.57 -0.56
C GLU A 130 -18.06 -2.80 -1.75
N ASN A 131 -16.90 -2.20 -1.56
CA ASN A 131 -16.18 -1.41 -2.57
C ASN A 131 -15.11 -2.21 -3.32
N ASN A 132 -15.05 -3.54 -3.12
CA ASN A 132 -14.04 -4.39 -3.72
C ASN A 132 -12.59 -3.90 -3.48
N GLY A 133 -12.31 -3.31 -2.29
CA GLY A 133 -11.01 -2.76 -1.94
C GLY A 133 -10.63 -1.48 -2.69
N LEU A 134 -11.59 -0.77 -3.27
CA LEU A 134 -11.37 0.47 -4.02
C LEU A 134 -11.82 1.70 -3.23
N GLY A 135 -11.46 2.90 -3.70
CA GLY A 135 -11.96 4.17 -3.15
C GLY A 135 -11.53 4.48 -1.71
N TYR A 136 -10.45 3.89 -1.23
CA TYR A 136 -10.00 4.05 0.16
C TYR A 136 -8.90 5.10 0.34
N ARG A 137 -8.13 5.38 -0.73
CA ARG A 137 -6.87 6.12 -0.66
C ARG A 137 -7.10 7.63 -0.64
N THR A 138 -6.75 8.26 0.48
CA THR A 138 -6.93 9.70 0.71
C THR A 138 -5.74 10.55 0.26
N ARG A 139 -4.65 9.94 -0.19
CA ARG A 139 -3.44 10.65 -0.64
C ARG A 139 -2.91 9.99 -1.89
N VAL A 140 -2.68 10.79 -2.92
CA VAL A 140 -2.15 10.35 -4.21
C VAL A 140 -1.04 11.28 -4.64
N GLN A 141 0.02 10.71 -5.19
CA GLN A 141 1.09 11.43 -5.86
C GLN A 141 1.07 11.05 -7.34
N LEU A 142 1.05 12.05 -8.20
CA LEU A 142 1.19 11.90 -9.63
C LEU A 142 2.47 12.60 -10.09
N HIS A 143 3.10 12.03 -11.09
CA HIS A 143 4.25 12.61 -11.78
C HIS A 143 3.82 13.14 -13.13
N VAL A 144 4.54 14.12 -13.65
CA VAL A 144 4.19 14.77 -14.90
C VAL A 144 5.29 14.47 -15.92
N ASN A 145 4.89 14.00 -17.12
CA ASN A 145 5.81 13.75 -18.21
C ASN A 145 6.18 15.04 -18.97
N GLU A 146 7.04 14.94 -19.97
CA GLU A 146 7.49 16.06 -20.79
C GLU A 146 6.37 16.74 -21.60
N PHE A 147 5.25 16.06 -21.81
CA PHE A 147 4.07 16.59 -22.53
C PHE A 147 3.08 17.30 -21.61
N GLY A 148 3.32 17.27 -20.30
CA GLY A 148 2.44 17.85 -19.29
C GLY A 148 1.33 16.91 -18.81
N ASP A 149 1.39 15.62 -19.15
CA ASP A 149 0.41 14.64 -18.70
C ASP A 149 0.77 14.10 -17.34
N ALA A 150 -0.20 14.01 -16.43
CA ALA A 150 -0.02 13.54 -15.06
C ALA A 150 -0.49 12.10 -14.87
N GLY A 151 0.35 11.29 -14.21
CA GLY A 151 0.03 9.90 -13.91
C GLY A 151 0.95 9.31 -12.83
N PRO A 152 0.64 8.12 -12.33
CA PRO A 152 1.56 7.36 -11.49
C PRO A 152 2.79 6.92 -12.29
N TYR A 153 3.87 6.59 -11.60
CA TYR A 153 4.97 5.91 -12.24
C TYR A 153 4.59 4.47 -12.61
N MET A 154 5.14 4.01 -13.73
CA MET A 154 5.17 2.60 -14.09
C MET A 154 5.89 1.82 -12.98
N GLU A 155 5.43 0.62 -12.71
CA GLU A 155 6.06 -0.26 -11.74
C GLU A 155 7.56 -0.40 -12.04
N ARG A 156 8.39 -0.12 -11.04
CA ARG A 156 9.87 -0.18 -11.13
C ARG A 156 10.51 0.72 -12.19
N SER A 157 9.83 1.76 -12.63
CA SER A 157 10.32 2.76 -13.56
C SER A 157 10.02 4.17 -13.06
N HIS A 158 10.55 5.18 -13.75
CA HIS A 158 10.17 6.57 -13.60
C HIS A 158 9.36 7.08 -14.80
N ASP A 159 8.91 6.18 -15.65
CA ASP A 159 8.02 6.52 -16.76
C ASP A 159 6.60 6.77 -16.24
N VAL A 160 5.98 7.82 -16.70
CA VAL A 160 4.61 8.19 -16.32
C VAL A 160 3.61 7.38 -17.12
N VAL A 161 2.73 6.66 -16.41
CA VAL A 161 1.62 5.94 -17.03
C VAL A 161 0.40 6.85 -17.12
N LEU A 162 -0.10 7.03 -18.34
CA LEU A 162 -1.34 7.77 -18.54
C LEU A 162 -2.53 6.91 -18.10
N VAL A 163 -3.28 7.42 -17.13
CA VAL A 163 -4.42 6.70 -16.57
C VAL A 163 -5.72 7.43 -16.84
N ARG A 164 -6.78 6.65 -17.04
CA ARG A 164 -8.14 7.19 -17.25
C ARG A 164 -8.86 7.50 -15.95
N ASP A 165 -8.47 6.82 -14.87
CA ASP A 165 -9.04 6.96 -13.53
C ASP A 165 -8.01 6.54 -12.48
N LEU A 166 -8.29 6.89 -11.22
CA LEU A 166 -7.53 6.54 -10.04
C LEU A 166 -8.40 5.71 -9.08
N PRO A 167 -8.74 4.45 -9.41
CA PRO A 167 -9.80 3.70 -8.73
C PRO A 167 -9.51 3.41 -7.25
N LEU A 168 -8.25 3.43 -6.83
CA LEU A 168 -7.89 3.29 -5.41
C LEU A 168 -8.15 4.57 -4.61
N ALA A 169 -8.18 5.72 -5.27
CA ALA A 169 -8.39 7.02 -4.61
C ALA A 169 -9.85 7.22 -4.23
N VAL A 170 -10.06 7.99 -3.15
CA VAL A 170 -11.39 8.44 -2.74
C VAL A 170 -12.03 9.32 -3.81
N GLU A 171 -13.35 9.37 -3.81
CA GLU A 171 -14.14 10.05 -4.86
C GLU A 171 -13.73 11.52 -5.04
N GLU A 172 -13.47 12.23 -3.95
CA GLU A 172 -13.09 13.65 -3.98
C GLU A 172 -11.78 13.87 -4.78
N ILE A 173 -10.83 12.93 -4.71
CA ILE A 173 -9.59 12.99 -5.49
C ILE A 173 -9.87 12.64 -6.96
N ARG A 174 -10.70 11.65 -7.22
CA ARG A 174 -11.06 11.22 -8.57
C ARG A 174 -11.81 12.33 -9.32
N GLU A 175 -12.81 12.95 -8.67
CA GLU A 175 -13.59 14.07 -9.21
C GLU A 175 -12.76 15.34 -9.44
N ALA A 176 -11.68 15.55 -8.69
CA ALA A 176 -10.75 16.65 -8.94
C ALA A 176 -10.09 16.55 -10.32
N GLY A 177 -10.07 15.38 -10.95
CA GLY A 177 -9.66 15.16 -12.34
C GLY A 177 -8.23 15.59 -12.64
N ILE A 178 -7.31 15.45 -11.67
CA ILE A 178 -5.92 15.94 -11.81
C ILE A 178 -5.20 15.21 -12.93
N HIS A 179 -5.42 13.89 -13.05
CA HIS A 179 -4.83 13.04 -14.08
C HIS A 179 -5.27 13.38 -15.51
N SER A 180 -6.37 14.12 -15.69
CA SER A 180 -6.91 14.51 -16.99
C SER A 180 -6.59 15.95 -17.42
N LYS A 181 -5.83 16.70 -16.58
CA LYS A 181 -5.44 18.07 -16.86
C LYS A 181 -4.01 18.14 -17.42
N ASN A 182 -3.73 19.16 -18.24
CA ASN A 182 -2.36 19.44 -18.67
C ASN A 182 -1.60 20.24 -17.59
N TRP A 183 -0.41 19.78 -17.27
CA TRP A 183 0.47 20.32 -16.22
C TRP A 183 1.84 20.71 -16.75
N SER A 184 1.92 21.28 -17.95
CA SER A 184 3.19 21.72 -18.56
C SER A 184 4.06 22.51 -17.60
N GLY A 185 5.33 22.13 -17.46
CA GLY A 185 6.30 22.78 -16.58
C GLY A 185 6.23 22.36 -15.10
N VAL A 186 5.33 21.45 -14.73
CA VAL A 186 5.22 20.82 -13.42
C VAL A 186 5.91 19.47 -13.45
N LYS A 187 6.50 19.03 -12.33
CA LYS A 187 7.15 17.72 -12.21
C LYS A 187 6.30 16.73 -11.41
N LYS A 188 5.61 17.23 -10.38
CA LYS A 188 4.92 16.40 -9.41
C LYS A 188 3.69 17.09 -8.84
N ILE A 189 2.66 16.31 -8.57
CA ILE A 189 1.42 16.76 -7.93
C ILE A 189 1.10 15.79 -6.80
N ASP A 190 1.07 16.30 -5.57
CA ASP A 190 0.54 15.58 -4.41
C ASP A 190 -0.88 16.10 -4.16
N ILE A 191 -1.85 15.20 -4.04
CA ILE A 191 -3.22 15.52 -3.66
C ILE A 191 -3.61 14.76 -2.42
N SER A 192 -4.26 15.43 -1.49
CA SER A 192 -4.76 14.85 -0.25
C SER A 192 -6.22 15.26 -0.03
N ALA A 193 -7.05 14.31 0.34
CA ALA A 193 -8.42 14.53 0.78
C ALA A 193 -8.55 14.22 2.26
N SER A 194 -9.31 15.02 3.00
CA SER A 194 -9.69 14.73 4.38
C SER A 194 -11.04 14.04 4.46
N ASN A 195 -11.32 13.39 5.60
CA ASN A 195 -12.64 12.80 5.85
C ASN A 195 -13.73 13.85 6.15
N THR A 196 -13.38 15.14 6.13
CA THR A 196 -14.33 16.27 6.19
C THR A 196 -14.62 16.88 4.82
N GLY A 197 -14.12 16.30 3.73
CA GLY A 197 -14.37 16.75 2.36
C GLY A 197 -13.42 17.83 1.84
N GLN A 198 -12.39 18.20 2.60
CA GLN A 198 -11.40 19.17 2.13
C GLN A 198 -10.40 18.52 1.18
N LEU A 199 -9.96 19.28 0.18
CA LEU A 199 -8.89 18.92 -0.74
C LEU A 199 -7.71 19.87 -0.59
N GLN A 200 -6.51 19.30 -0.58
CA GLN A 200 -5.26 20.02 -0.59
C GLN A 200 -4.35 19.49 -1.68
N TRP A 201 -3.71 20.38 -2.40
CA TRP A 201 -2.84 20.06 -3.51
C TRP A 201 -1.47 20.69 -3.29
N LYS A 202 -0.44 19.97 -3.60
CA LYS A 202 0.91 20.48 -3.67
C LYS A 202 1.43 20.26 -5.09
N VAL A 203 1.68 21.35 -5.80
CA VAL A 203 2.22 21.33 -7.17
C VAL A 203 3.70 21.68 -7.06
N ASP A 204 4.56 20.73 -7.34
CA ASP A 204 5.96 20.73 -6.95
C ASP A 204 6.07 21.00 -5.44
N ASP A 205 6.68 22.12 -5.04
CA ASP A 205 6.79 22.51 -3.64
C ASP A 205 5.78 23.59 -3.20
N LYS A 206 4.85 23.97 -4.09
CA LYS A 206 3.87 25.03 -3.83
C LYS A 206 2.53 24.45 -3.41
N LEU A 207 2.13 24.76 -2.18
CA LEU A 207 0.82 24.40 -1.66
C LEU A 207 -0.28 25.21 -2.36
N LYS A 208 -1.38 24.54 -2.71
CA LYS A 208 -2.63 25.13 -3.22
C LYS A 208 -3.80 24.51 -2.45
N GLY A 209 -4.77 25.34 -2.07
CA GLY A 209 -5.91 24.94 -1.25
C GLY A 209 -5.67 25.24 0.23
N ASP A 210 -6.35 24.49 1.10
CA ASP A 210 -6.27 24.71 2.54
C ASP A 210 -4.85 24.43 3.07
N GLU A 211 -4.34 25.32 3.92
CA GLU A 211 -3.02 25.16 4.52
C GLU A 211 -2.95 23.92 5.42
N ARG A 212 -4.07 23.58 6.05
CA ARG A 212 -4.22 22.40 6.92
C ARG A 212 -5.50 21.65 6.61
N LEU A 213 -5.38 20.35 6.46
CA LEU A 213 -6.53 19.45 6.39
C LEU A 213 -7.08 19.18 7.79
N VAL A 214 -8.40 19.17 7.89
CA VAL A 214 -9.12 18.81 9.11
C VAL A 214 -9.58 17.35 9.00
N GLU A 215 -9.07 16.50 9.90
CA GLU A 215 -9.48 15.12 10.04
C GLU A 215 -10.23 14.89 11.35
N ARG A 216 -11.22 14.02 11.33
CA ARG A 216 -11.94 13.57 12.53
C ARG A 216 -11.65 12.10 12.77
N ALA A 217 -11.12 11.76 13.92
CA ALA A 217 -10.84 10.40 14.32
C ALA A 217 -10.86 10.25 15.84
N ALA A 218 -11.23 9.09 16.36
CA ALA A 218 -11.29 8.79 17.79
C ALA A 218 -12.06 9.84 18.63
N GLY A 219 -13.14 10.41 18.06
CA GLY A 219 -13.94 11.46 18.69
C GLY A 219 -13.26 12.83 18.78
N ARG A 220 -12.14 13.03 18.10
CA ARG A 220 -11.34 14.26 18.12
C ARG A 220 -11.15 14.84 16.71
N THR A 221 -10.75 16.11 16.68
CA THR A 221 -10.43 16.83 15.44
C THR A 221 -8.92 17.10 15.38
N PHE A 222 -8.30 16.67 14.28
CA PHE A 222 -6.89 16.87 13.99
C PHE A 222 -6.72 17.89 12.86
N ARG A 223 -5.69 18.72 12.97
CA ARG A 223 -5.29 19.65 11.92
C ARG A 223 -3.93 19.24 11.38
N ILE A 224 -3.90 18.68 10.18
CA ILE A 224 -2.74 18.06 9.58
C ILE A 224 -2.16 18.99 8.52
N SER A 225 -0.87 19.30 8.61
CA SER A 225 -0.17 20.03 7.56
C SER A 225 -0.08 19.20 6.28
N GLY A 226 -0.06 19.83 5.12
CA GLY A 226 -0.05 19.15 3.83
C GLY A 226 1.13 18.21 3.56
N GLY A 227 2.21 18.34 4.31
CA GLY A 227 3.35 17.40 4.28
C GLY A 227 3.40 16.44 5.47
N GLY A 228 2.50 16.60 6.46
CA GLY A 228 2.47 15.76 7.64
C GLY A 228 1.96 14.34 7.35
N PHE A 229 2.47 13.37 8.09
CA PHE A 229 2.01 11.99 7.97
C PHE A 229 0.55 11.86 8.43
N TRP A 230 -0.24 11.13 7.67
CA TRP A 230 -1.56 10.61 8.02
C TRP A 230 -1.81 9.34 7.24
N GLN A 231 -2.50 8.38 7.81
CA GLN A 231 -2.79 7.11 7.15
C GLN A 231 -3.56 7.33 5.84
N VAL A 232 -3.15 6.62 4.80
CA VAL A 232 -3.74 6.80 3.46
C VAL A 232 -5.13 6.18 3.33
N HIS A 233 -5.46 5.17 4.13
CA HIS A 233 -6.78 4.57 4.14
C HIS A 233 -7.73 5.43 4.98
N ARG A 234 -8.85 5.86 4.39
CA ARG A 234 -9.85 6.76 4.99
C ARG A 234 -10.29 6.37 6.41
N LYS A 235 -10.43 5.07 6.66
CA LYS A 235 -10.89 4.51 7.94
C LYS A 235 -9.76 4.13 8.91
N ALA A 236 -8.51 4.23 8.48
CA ALA A 236 -7.40 3.68 9.27
C ALA A 236 -7.23 4.36 10.63
N ALA A 237 -7.42 5.68 10.71
CA ALA A 237 -7.23 6.40 11.96
C ALA A 237 -8.19 5.94 13.07
N ASP A 238 -9.48 5.81 12.76
CA ASP A 238 -10.49 5.30 13.70
C ASP A 238 -10.23 3.84 14.07
N LEU A 239 -9.94 3.00 13.06
CA LEU A 239 -9.66 1.58 13.26
C LEU A 239 -8.44 1.37 14.17
N LEU A 240 -7.33 2.04 13.88
CA LEU A 240 -6.10 1.91 14.66
C LEU A 240 -6.28 2.43 16.08
N ALA A 241 -6.96 3.57 16.25
CA ALA A 241 -7.26 4.10 17.58
C ALA A 241 -8.13 3.13 18.39
N LYS A 242 -9.18 2.59 17.78
CA LYS A 242 -10.03 1.56 18.40
C LYS A 242 -9.23 0.32 18.77
N THR A 243 -8.44 -0.21 17.84
CA THR A 243 -7.63 -1.43 18.06
C THR A 243 -6.66 -1.24 19.24
N VAL A 244 -5.96 -0.10 19.31
CA VAL A 244 -5.07 0.19 20.44
C VAL A 244 -5.84 0.24 21.75
N LEU A 245 -7.02 0.89 21.79
CA LEU A 245 -7.84 0.96 23.00
C LEU A 245 -8.36 -0.40 23.44
N ASP A 246 -8.75 -1.24 22.48
CA ASP A 246 -9.26 -2.60 22.77
C ASP A 246 -8.15 -3.54 23.30
N MET A 247 -6.88 -3.26 22.98
CA MET A 247 -5.73 -4.01 23.49
C MET A 247 -5.28 -3.60 24.89
N ILE A 248 -5.79 -2.50 25.43
CA ILE A 248 -5.41 -2.02 26.76
C ILE A 248 -6.18 -2.79 27.84
N ASP A 249 -5.46 -3.39 28.78
CA ASP A 249 -6.04 -3.89 30.01
C ASP A 249 -6.46 -2.70 30.89
N GLU A 250 -7.74 -2.40 30.91
CA GLU A 250 -8.28 -1.26 31.69
C GLU A 250 -8.00 -1.37 33.18
N ALA A 251 -7.97 -2.58 33.73
CA ALA A 251 -7.70 -2.81 35.17
C ALA A 251 -6.23 -2.50 35.52
N GLY A 252 -5.32 -2.73 34.56
CA GLY A 252 -3.90 -2.44 34.72
C GLY A 252 -3.46 -1.05 34.26
N PHE A 253 -4.33 -0.32 33.53
CA PHE A 253 -3.97 0.98 32.99
C PHE A 253 -3.98 2.09 34.04
N ASN A 254 -2.83 2.73 34.23
CA ASN A 254 -2.69 3.86 35.16
C ASN A 254 -2.60 5.19 34.39
N LYS A 255 -3.69 5.95 34.36
CA LYS A 255 -3.75 7.26 33.70
C LYS A 255 -2.82 8.31 34.29
N ASN A 256 -2.36 8.13 35.54
CA ASN A 256 -1.46 9.05 36.20
C ASN A 256 0.03 8.65 36.07
N ALA A 257 0.31 7.47 35.47
CA ALA A 257 1.66 7.05 35.14
C ALA A 257 2.22 7.86 33.97
N ASN A 258 3.51 7.73 33.71
CA ASN A 258 4.13 8.34 32.52
C ASN A 258 3.91 7.42 31.31
N ASN A 259 2.74 7.52 30.67
CA ASN A 259 2.41 6.81 29.44
C ASN A 259 3.16 7.44 28.27
N LEU A 260 3.69 6.64 27.35
CA LEU A 260 4.46 7.12 26.21
C LEU A 260 3.73 6.77 24.90
N ASP A 261 3.62 7.76 24.03
CA ASP A 261 3.18 7.62 22.62
C ASP A 261 4.41 7.88 21.74
N LEU A 262 5.14 6.80 21.40
CA LEU A 262 6.36 6.89 20.62
C LEU A 262 6.05 6.91 19.14
N TYR A 263 6.69 7.82 18.39
CA TYR A 263 6.37 8.13 17.00
C TYR A 263 4.92 8.60 16.84
N GLY A 264 4.45 9.41 17.79
CA GLY A 264 3.05 9.78 17.97
C GLY A 264 2.47 10.68 16.88
N GLY A 265 3.30 11.26 16.01
CA GLY A 265 2.87 12.14 14.92
C GLY A 265 2.02 13.30 15.44
N VAL A 266 0.79 13.41 14.95
CA VAL A 266 -0.16 14.43 15.42
C VAL A 266 -0.91 14.03 16.70
N GLY A 267 -0.51 12.93 17.36
CA GLY A 267 -1.05 12.51 18.65
C GLY A 267 -2.36 11.71 18.54
N LEU A 268 -2.53 10.88 17.53
CA LEU A 268 -3.75 10.06 17.37
C LEU A 268 -4.00 9.17 18.58
N PHE A 269 -3.00 8.38 19.00
CA PHE A 269 -3.15 7.44 20.11
C PHE A 269 -3.22 8.17 21.46
N ALA A 270 -2.41 9.20 21.69
CA ALA A 270 -2.51 10.05 22.88
C ALA A 270 -3.91 10.66 23.01
N SER A 271 -4.49 11.13 21.91
CA SER A 271 -5.86 11.69 21.89
C SER A 271 -6.93 10.62 22.15
N ALA A 272 -6.75 9.40 21.62
CA ALA A 272 -7.65 8.28 21.87
C ALA A 272 -7.65 7.87 23.36
N LEU A 273 -6.46 7.78 23.98
CA LEU A 273 -6.30 7.53 25.42
C LEU A 273 -7.01 8.62 26.26
N ALA A 274 -6.81 9.89 25.95
CA ALA A 274 -7.46 10.99 26.62
C ALA A 274 -8.99 10.95 26.46
N THR A 275 -9.49 10.50 25.32
CA THR A 275 -10.94 10.33 25.10
C THR A 275 -11.51 9.20 25.97
N ARG A 276 -10.80 8.07 26.11
CA ARG A 276 -11.26 6.89 26.86
C ARG A 276 -11.13 7.06 28.37
N PHE A 277 -9.97 7.55 28.85
CA PHE A 277 -9.60 7.55 30.28
C PHE A 277 -9.67 8.93 30.94
N GLY A 278 -10.07 9.96 30.19
CA GLY A 278 -10.20 11.35 30.66
C GLY A 278 -9.07 12.25 30.17
N ASN A 279 -9.36 13.53 30.02
CA ASN A 279 -8.40 14.52 29.49
C ASN A 279 -7.19 14.74 30.42
N GLU A 280 -7.26 14.33 31.67
CA GLU A 280 -6.18 14.36 32.65
C GLU A 280 -5.19 13.20 32.49
N THR A 281 -5.42 12.27 31.55
CA THR A 281 -4.50 11.16 31.29
C THR A 281 -3.13 11.70 30.88
N ARG A 282 -2.11 11.31 31.63
CA ARG A 282 -0.73 11.73 31.38
C ARG A 282 -0.15 10.90 30.24
N VAL A 283 0.11 11.56 29.12
CA VAL A 283 0.77 10.98 27.96
C VAL A 283 1.87 11.90 27.47
N THR A 284 3.07 11.37 27.30
CA THR A 284 4.18 12.07 26.64
C THR A 284 4.27 11.55 25.20
N THR A 285 4.03 12.42 24.23
CA THR A 285 4.20 12.09 22.82
C THR A 285 5.63 12.43 22.41
N VAL A 286 6.30 11.47 21.76
CA VAL A 286 7.65 11.62 21.23
C VAL A 286 7.59 11.47 19.72
N GLU A 287 8.07 12.48 19.00
CA GLU A 287 8.16 12.53 17.54
C GLU A 287 9.57 12.97 17.14
N ALA A 288 10.08 12.46 16.00
CA ALA A 288 11.44 12.74 15.52
C ALA A 288 11.48 13.94 14.55
#